data_6aeb3602746d27cbab45d4e318e40c91
#
_entry.id   6aeb3602746d27cbab45d4e318e40c91
#
_cell.length_a   1.000
_cell.length_b   1.000
_cell.length_c   1.000
_cell.angle_alpha   90.00
_cell.angle_beta   90.00
_cell.angle_gamma   90.00
#
_symmetry.space_group_name_H-M   'P 1'
#
loop_
_entity.id
_entity.type
_entity.pdbx_description
1 polymer ?
#
loop_
_entity_poly.entity_id
_entity_poly.type
_entity_poly.pdbx_seq_one_letter_code
_entity_poly.pdbx_strand_id
1 'polypeptide(L)'
;GWTGSNNPVGDPFYIDYVAHEIGHQFYGFHTMNSCSRSGYNTEVEPGSGSSIMGYAGICPPNVQNSSDAHFNYVNIRDIGGFIKTGYNDYVNYDVGICDNSTNIQNQPPTADAGNDYIIPNSTPFFLTGTSFDADGLESLTYNWSQNDTEEAPSTRSPQADWSQGPLYRSLLP
;
A
#
# COMPACT_ATOMS: atom_id res chain seq x y z
N GLY A 1 15.60 -7.88 9.45
CA GLY A 1 16.17 -6.93 8.47
C GLY A 1 17.48 -6.32 8.94
N TRP A 2 18.28 -5.90 7.99
CA TRP A 2 19.51 -5.15 8.23
C TRP A 2 19.44 -3.84 7.44
N THR A 3 19.63 -2.70 8.12
CA THR A 3 19.38 -1.41 7.49
C THR A 3 20.64 -0.75 6.92
N GLY A 4 21.81 -1.09 7.36
CA GLY A 4 23.04 -0.44 6.91
C GLY A 4 23.12 1.07 7.18
N SER A 5 22.20 1.64 7.95
CA SER A 5 22.19 3.06 8.26
C SER A 5 23.25 3.40 9.32
N ASN A 6 24.09 4.39 9.01
CA ASN A 6 25.07 4.91 9.96
C ASN A 6 24.46 5.88 10.98
N ASN A 7 23.24 6.35 10.74
CA ASN A 7 22.51 7.25 11.63
C ASN A 7 21.05 6.78 11.75
N PRO A 8 20.78 5.80 12.65
CA PRO A 8 19.48 5.15 12.74
C PRO A 8 18.46 5.99 13.54
N VAL A 9 18.20 7.20 13.06
CA VAL A 9 17.25 8.16 13.68
C VAL A 9 16.47 8.92 12.61
N GLY A 10 15.29 9.41 12.99
CA GLY A 10 14.43 10.24 12.14
C GLY A 10 13.50 9.42 11.22
N ASP A 11 12.54 10.13 10.62
CA ASP A 11 11.49 9.52 9.79
C ASP A 11 12.03 8.65 8.66
N PRO A 12 13.07 9.02 7.89
CA PRO A 12 13.62 8.13 6.87
C PRO A 12 14.08 6.78 7.43
N PHE A 13 14.60 6.75 8.66
CA PHE A 13 14.95 5.47 9.28
C PHE A 13 13.73 4.74 9.83
N TYR A 14 12.82 5.44 10.50
CA TYR A 14 11.67 4.81 11.14
C TYR A 14 10.65 4.31 10.13
N ILE A 15 10.44 5.04 9.04
CA ILE A 15 9.44 4.74 8.00
C ILE A 15 10.02 3.84 6.91
N ASP A 16 11.12 4.28 6.25
CA ASP A 16 11.67 3.59 5.08
C ASP A 16 12.36 2.26 5.44
N TYR A 17 12.77 2.08 6.71
CA TYR A 17 13.40 0.84 7.14
C TYR A 17 12.60 0.10 8.21
N VAL A 18 12.41 0.68 9.40
CA VAL A 18 11.83 -0.07 10.52
C VAL A 18 10.40 -0.49 10.24
N ALA A 19 9.54 0.45 9.86
CA ALA A 19 8.15 0.13 9.53
C ALA A 19 8.04 -0.80 8.30
N HIS A 20 8.89 -0.60 7.30
CA HIS A 20 8.98 -1.45 6.11
C HIS A 20 9.31 -2.91 6.48
N GLU A 21 10.38 -3.13 7.23
CA GLU A 21 10.80 -4.46 7.64
C GLU A 21 9.79 -5.14 8.58
N ILE A 22 9.13 -4.35 9.46
CA ILE A 22 8.01 -4.86 10.26
C ILE A 22 6.85 -5.26 9.36
N GLY A 23 6.55 -4.49 8.32
CA GLY A 23 5.54 -4.85 7.32
C GLY A 23 5.80 -6.25 6.75
N HIS A 24 7.04 -6.57 6.40
CA HIS A 24 7.41 -7.91 5.92
C HIS A 24 7.22 -9.01 6.96
N GLN A 25 7.41 -8.72 8.26
CA GLN A 25 7.15 -9.70 9.31
C GLN A 25 5.68 -10.12 9.39
N PHE A 26 4.78 -9.26 8.91
CA PHE A 26 3.34 -9.52 8.84
C PHE A 26 2.84 -9.78 7.41
N TYR A 27 3.72 -10.26 6.53
CA TYR A 27 3.39 -10.59 5.13
C TYR A 27 2.96 -9.38 4.27
N GLY A 28 3.38 -8.17 4.60
CA GLY A 28 3.32 -7.05 3.68
C GLY A 28 4.35 -7.23 2.55
N PHE A 29 3.90 -7.29 1.30
CA PHE A 29 4.78 -7.36 0.12
C PHE A 29 5.02 -5.97 -0.45
N HIS A 30 6.07 -5.86 -1.28
CA HIS A 30 6.39 -4.62 -1.96
C HIS A 30 5.26 -4.17 -2.89
N THR A 31 5.09 -2.86 -3.00
CA THR A 31 4.01 -2.22 -3.77
C THR A 31 4.47 -1.53 -5.04
N MET A 32 5.78 -1.35 -5.23
CA MET A 32 6.32 -0.67 -6.40
C MET A 32 6.15 -1.47 -7.69
N ASN A 33 5.74 -0.79 -8.74
CA ASN A 33 5.55 -1.38 -10.06
C ASN A 33 6.83 -1.42 -10.89
N SER A 34 7.83 -0.64 -10.54
CA SER A 34 9.15 -0.63 -11.19
C SER A 34 10.21 -1.31 -10.34
N CYS A 35 11.40 -1.46 -10.92
CA CYS A 35 12.60 -2.03 -10.37
C CYS A 35 12.43 -3.48 -9.89
N SER A 36 12.10 -3.76 -8.68
CA SER A 36 12.04 -5.11 -8.14
C SER A 36 10.61 -5.54 -7.85
N ARG A 37 9.84 -5.84 -8.90
CA ARG A 37 8.47 -6.36 -8.75
C ARG A 37 8.49 -7.69 -7.98
N SER A 38 7.59 -7.82 -7.02
CA SER A 38 7.49 -9.01 -6.17
C SER A 38 6.77 -10.19 -6.85
N GLY A 39 5.89 -9.91 -7.81
CA GLY A 39 5.07 -10.91 -8.48
C GLY A 39 3.91 -11.45 -7.64
N TYR A 40 3.55 -10.74 -6.56
CA TYR A 40 2.46 -11.14 -5.66
C TYR A 40 1.15 -10.37 -5.89
N ASN A 41 1.02 -9.68 -7.02
CA ASN A 41 -0.13 -8.82 -7.33
C ASN A 41 -0.35 -7.72 -6.29
N THR A 42 0.74 -7.19 -5.75
CA THR A 42 0.75 -6.06 -4.83
C THR A 42 1.38 -4.81 -5.44
N GLU A 43 1.85 -4.89 -6.69
CA GLU A 43 2.58 -3.84 -7.39
C GLU A 43 1.64 -2.77 -7.96
N VAL A 44 0.91 -2.13 -7.07
CA VAL A 44 -0.15 -1.15 -7.36
C VAL A 44 0.30 0.30 -7.28
N GLU A 45 1.57 0.53 -6.99
CA GLU A 45 2.12 1.89 -6.91
C GLU A 45 3.04 2.20 -8.09
N PRO A 46 2.86 3.35 -8.76
CA PRO A 46 3.70 3.71 -9.90
C PRO A 46 5.15 3.93 -9.50
N GLY A 47 6.06 3.56 -10.39
CA GLY A 47 7.49 3.78 -10.21
C GLY A 47 8.05 3.06 -8.98
N SER A 48 8.72 3.80 -8.10
CA SER A 48 9.27 3.31 -6.84
C SER A 48 8.21 3.03 -5.77
N GLY A 49 6.97 3.41 -6.00
CA GLY A 49 6.00 3.53 -4.91
C GLY A 49 6.30 4.72 -4.00
N SER A 50 5.37 5.02 -3.12
CA SER A 50 5.48 6.11 -2.15
C SER A 50 5.01 5.73 -0.74
N SER A 51 4.33 4.60 -0.59
CA SER A 51 3.93 4.07 0.72
C SER A 51 5.08 3.31 1.41
N ILE A 52 4.86 2.88 2.64
CA ILE A 52 5.87 2.19 3.47
C ILE A 52 6.49 0.99 2.77
N MET A 53 5.69 0.18 2.05
CA MET A 53 6.20 -1.02 1.36
C MET A 53 6.73 -0.72 -0.06
N GLY A 54 6.78 0.53 -0.46
CA GLY A 54 7.49 0.98 -1.65
C GLY A 54 9.01 1.12 -1.44
N TYR A 55 9.71 1.56 -2.48
CA TYR A 55 11.15 1.83 -2.48
C TYR A 55 11.45 3.28 -2.88
N ALA A 56 10.70 4.21 -2.30
CA ALA A 56 10.92 5.63 -2.52
C ALA A 56 12.37 6.03 -2.22
N GLY A 57 12.97 6.77 -3.11
CA GLY A 57 14.35 7.23 -2.99
C GLY A 57 15.44 6.27 -3.48
N ILE A 58 15.15 4.98 -3.61
CA ILE A 58 16.17 3.96 -3.93
C ILE A 58 15.90 3.14 -5.19
N CYS A 59 14.75 3.33 -5.83
CA CYS A 59 14.30 2.51 -6.95
C CYS A 59 13.84 3.39 -8.14
N PRO A 60 14.67 3.69 -9.14
CA PRO A 60 14.24 4.48 -10.29
C PRO A 60 13.15 3.77 -11.12
N PRO A 61 12.17 4.54 -11.66
CA PRO A 61 11.98 5.98 -11.49
C PRO A 61 11.40 6.31 -10.11
N ASN A 62 12.14 7.11 -9.33
CA ASN A 62 11.67 7.53 -8.02
C ASN A 62 10.52 8.52 -8.14
N VAL A 63 9.43 8.27 -7.44
CA VAL A 63 8.29 9.19 -7.35
C VAL A 63 8.50 10.22 -6.24
N GLN A 64 9.31 9.90 -5.24
CA GLN A 64 9.75 10.79 -4.16
C GLN A 64 10.98 10.24 -3.46
N ASN A 65 11.57 11.01 -2.54
CA ASN A 65 12.85 10.66 -1.91
C ASN A 65 12.74 9.75 -0.68
N SER A 66 11.60 9.72 -0.02
CA SER A 66 11.32 8.90 1.17
C SER A 66 9.86 8.48 1.16
N SER A 67 9.54 7.40 1.86
CA SER A 67 8.16 6.91 1.92
C SER A 67 7.28 7.81 2.80
N ASP A 68 6.03 7.93 2.41
CA ASP A 68 4.99 8.49 3.25
C ASP A 68 4.60 7.50 4.35
N ALA A 69 4.25 8.00 5.53
CA ALA A 69 3.97 7.20 6.72
C ALA A 69 2.59 6.53 6.67
N HIS A 70 2.32 5.78 5.61
CA HIS A 70 1.11 4.96 5.50
C HIS A 70 1.38 3.67 4.73
N PHE A 71 0.62 2.63 5.02
CA PHE A 71 0.56 1.43 4.20
C PHE A 71 -0.43 1.62 3.06
N ASN A 72 -0.08 1.14 1.85
CA ASN A 72 -1.04 1.05 0.77
C ASN A 72 -2.17 0.07 1.14
N TYR A 73 -3.34 0.22 0.52
CA TYR A 73 -4.49 -0.62 0.86
C TYR A 73 -4.20 -2.12 0.69
N VAL A 74 -3.40 -2.53 -0.30
CA VAL A 74 -3.03 -3.95 -0.48
C VAL A 74 -2.28 -4.49 0.72
N ASN A 75 -1.40 -3.70 1.33
CA ASN A 75 -0.70 -4.10 2.54
C ASN A 75 -1.63 -4.15 3.75
N ILE A 76 -2.55 -3.20 3.88
CA ILE A 76 -3.57 -3.22 4.95
C ILE A 76 -4.41 -4.49 4.84
N ARG A 77 -4.84 -4.86 3.62
CA ARG A 77 -5.57 -6.09 3.33
C ARG A 77 -4.77 -7.33 3.75
N ASP A 78 -3.52 -7.44 3.27
CA ASP A 78 -2.71 -8.65 3.42
C ASP A 78 -2.20 -8.80 4.86
N ILE A 79 -1.68 -7.73 5.46
CA ILE A 79 -1.26 -7.71 6.87
C ILE A 79 -2.46 -7.98 7.79
N GLY A 80 -3.59 -7.29 7.55
CA GLY A 80 -4.80 -7.50 8.33
C GLY A 80 -5.36 -8.92 8.21
N GLY A 81 -5.32 -9.51 7.01
CA GLY A 81 -5.67 -10.89 6.77
C GLY A 81 -4.77 -11.85 7.55
N PHE A 82 -3.46 -11.67 7.46
CA PHE A 82 -2.47 -12.48 8.17
C PHE A 82 -2.64 -12.41 9.70
N ILE A 83 -2.75 -11.20 10.26
CA ILE A 83 -2.93 -11.02 11.72
C ILE A 83 -4.23 -11.70 12.21
N LYS A 84 -5.29 -11.62 11.40
CA LYS A 84 -6.59 -12.18 11.78
C LYS A 84 -6.66 -13.69 11.72
N THR A 85 -5.99 -14.31 10.74
CA THR A 85 -6.18 -15.73 10.42
C THR A 85 -4.90 -16.58 10.55
N GLY A 86 -3.73 -15.97 10.62
CA GLY A 86 -2.45 -16.66 10.48
C GLY A 86 -2.21 -17.22 9.08
N TYR A 87 -3.06 -16.89 8.12
CA TYR A 87 -3.03 -17.42 6.76
C TYR A 87 -2.71 -16.32 5.76
N ASN A 88 -1.93 -16.67 4.74
CA ASN A 88 -1.65 -15.80 3.61
C ASN A 88 -1.90 -16.54 2.30
N ASP A 89 -2.77 -16.00 1.46
CA ASP A 89 -3.18 -16.61 0.20
C ASP A 89 -2.03 -16.82 -0.80
N TYR A 90 -1.00 -15.97 -0.75
CA TYR A 90 0.11 -16.04 -1.70
C TYR A 90 1.10 -17.17 -1.39
N VAL A 91 1.29 -17.49 -0.12
CA VAL A 91 2.21 -18.57 0.28
C VAL A 91 1.49 -19.90 0.51
N ASN A 92 0.18 -19.89 0.52
CA ASN A 92 -0.70 -21.06 0.58
C ASN A 92 -0.33 -22.05 1.70
N TYR A 93 0.09 -21.54 2.84
CA TYR A 93 0.27 -22.33 4.05
C TYR A 93 -0.09 -21.52 5.30
N ASP A 94 -0.53 -22.23 6.31
CA ASP A 94 -0.82 -21.68 7.62
C ASP A 94 0.48 -21.62 8.44
N VAL A 95 0.89 -20.43 8.82
CA VAL A 95 2.08 -20.22 9.67
C VAL A 95 1.74 -20.25 11.16
N GLY A 96 0.47 -20.39 11.48
CA GLY A 96 -0.03 -20.38 12.85
C GLY A 96 -0.09 -18.98 13.45
N ILE A 97 -0.84 -18.85 14.50
CA ILE A 97 -0.94 -17.63 15.30
C ILE A 97 -0.17 -17.87 16.59
N CYS A 98 0.94 -17.16 16.77
CA CYS A 98 1.80 -17.26 17.97
C CYS A 98 1.59 -16.09 18.93
N ASP A 99 0.45 -15.41 18.85
CA ASP A 99 0.15 -14.22 19.63
C ASP A 99 -0.81 -14.48 20.80
N ASN A 100 -0.94 -13.47 21.64
CA ASN A 100 -1.93 -13.40 22.69
C ASN A 100 -2.92 -12.28 22.32
N SER A 101 -4.02 -12.66 21.68
CA SER A 101 -5.02 -11.71 21.22
C SER A 101 -5.81 -11.11 22.38
N THR A 102 -5.93 -9.79 22.39
CA THR A 102 -6.82 -9.08 23.30
C THR A 102 -7.86 -8.29 22.49
N ASN A 103 -9.12 -8.54 22.78
CA ASN A 103 -10.19 -7.79 22.14
C ASN A 103 -10.22 -6.35 22.65
N ILE A 104 -9.94 -5.40 21.79
CA ILE A 104 -9.96 -3.96 22.08
C ILE A 104 -11.33 -3.33 21.86
N GLN A 105 -12.32 -4.12 21.41
CA GLN A 105 -13.69 -3.70 21.11
C GLN A 105 -13.84 -2.61 20.02
N ASN A 106 -12.75 -2.27 19.34
CA ASN A 106 -12.76 -1.39 18.19
C ASN A 106 -13.22 -2.17 16.95
N GLN A 107 -14.17 -1.62 16.21
CA GLN A 107 -14.61 -2.17 14.93
C GLN A 107 -13.92 -1.42 13.79
N PRO A 108 -13.47 -2.12 12.77
CA PRO A 108 -12.92 -1.43 11.60
C PRO A 108 -14.02 -0.63 10.90
N PRO A 109 -13.71 0.58 10.39
CA PRO A 109 -14.69 1.35 9.62
C PRO A 109 -15.05 0.62 8.33
N THR A 110 -16.26 0.85 7.87
CA THR A 110 -16.70 0.43 6.53
C THR A 110 -16.32 1.49 5.52
N ALA A 111 -16.03 1.09 4.29
CA ALA A 111 -15.76 2.00 3.19
C ALA A 111 -16.62 1.62 1.98
N ASP A 112 -17.13 2.63 1.29
CA ASP A 112 -17.89 2.50 0.04
C ASP A 112 -17.31 3.49 -0.97
N ALA A 113 -16.72 2.97 -2.04
CA ALA A 113 -16.13 3.77 -3.12
C ALA A 113 -17.17 4.31 -4.12
N GLY A 114 -18.44 3.98 -3.94
CA GLY A 114 -19.51 4.36 -4.85
C GLY A 114 -19.65 3.41 -6.07
N ASN A 115 -20.30 3.91 -7.11
CA ASN A 115 -20.61 3.12 -8.30
C ASN A 115 -19.45 3.09 -9.31
N ASP A 116 -19.44 2.08 -10.15
CA ASP A 116 -18.58 2.02 -11.33
C ASP A 116 -18.99 3.06 -12.37
N TYR A 117 -17.99 3.64 -13.04
CA TYR A 117 -18.20 4.64 -14.07
C TYR A 117 -17.52 4.22 -15.37
N ILE A 118 -18.21 4.46 -16.50
CA ILE A 118 -17.65 4.37 -17.84
C ILE A 118 -17.57 5.79 -18.38
N ILE A 119 -16.37 6.27 -18.62
CA ILE A 119 -16.12 7.65 -19.08
C ILE A 119 -15.35 7.65 -20.41
N PRO A 120 -15.55 8.61 -21.30
CA PRO A 120 -14.72 8.77 -22.47
C PRO A 120 -13.26 9.05 -22.12
N ASN A 121 -12.35 8.67 -23.00
CA ASN A 121 -10.94 8.99 -22.84
C ASN A 121 -10.73 10.50 -22.66
N SER A 122 -9.77 10.88 -21.83
CA SER A 122 -9.43 12.28 -21.50
C SER A 122 -10.54 13.07 -20.79
N THR A 123 -11.47 12.39 -20.14
CA THR A 123 -12.51 13.05 -19.36
C THR A 123 -12.04 13.24 -17.91
N PRO A 124 -11.99 14.47 -17.39
CA PRO A 124 -11.78 14.69 -15.95
C PRO A 124 -12.91 14.06 -15.14
N PHE A 125 -12.58 13.49 -13.98
CA PHE A 125 -13.56 12.85 -13.12
C PHE A 125 -13.27 13.10 -11.64
N PHE A 126 -14.30 12.96 -10.83
CA PHE A 126 -14.22 12.91 -9.38
C PHE A 126 -14.70 11.54 -8.90
N LEU A 127 -14.00 10.99 -7.92
CA LEU A 127 -14.46 9.84 -7.17
C LEU A 127 -14.97 10.33 -5.81
N THR A 128 -16.14 9.84 -5.41
CA THR A 128 -16.74 10.17 -4.12
C THR A 128 -16.98 8.86 -3.37
N GLY A 129 -16.35 8.73 -2.22
CA GLY A 129 -16.56 7.61 -1.32
C GLY A 129 -17.24 8.06 -0.03
N THR A 130 -17.82 7.11 0.66
CA THR A 130 -18.38 7.27 2.01
C THR A 130 -17.81 6.22 2.94
N SER A 131 -17.81 6.51 4.24
CA SER A 131 -17.43 5.55 5.26
C SER A 131 -18.28 5.73 6.49
N PHE A 132 -18.33 4.69 7.30
CA PHE A 132 -19.02 4.70 8.59
C PHE A 132 -18.18 3.90 9.59
N ASP A 133 -17.97 4.48 10.76
CA ASP A 133 -17.35 3.82 11.90
C ASP A 133 -18.44 3.56 12.95
N ALA A 134 -18.60 2.30 13.33
CA ALA A 134 -19.61 1.87 14.28
C ALA A 134 -19.35 2.41 15.70
N ASP A 135 -18.09 2.63 16.02
CA ASP A 135 -17.67 3.13 17.34
C ASP A 135 -17.78 4.64 17.44
N GLY A 136 -17.78 5.34 16.30
CA GLY A 136 -18.03 6.78 16.20
C GLY A 136 -17.06 7.67 16.98
N LEU A 137 -15.89 7.13 17.33
CA LEU A 137 -14.97 7.75 18.28
C LEU A 137 -13.96 8.68 17.63
N GLU A 138 -13.76 8.60 16.33
CA GLU A 138 -12.67 9.26 15.64
C GLU A 138 -13.10 9.92 14.33
N SER A 139 -12.37 10.96 13.95
CA SER A 139 -12.52 11.57 12.63
C SER A 139 -11.89 10.65 11.59
N LEU A 140 -12.69 10.18 10.63
CA LEU A 140 -12.20 9.39 9.52
C LEU A 140 -11.45 10.27 8.52
N THR A 141 -10.34 9.77 8.04
CA THR A 141 -9.62 10.31 6.89
C THR A 141 -9.73 9.35 5.71
N TYR A 142 -9.47 9.83 4.49
CA TYR A 142 -9.68 9.07 3.27
C TYR A 142 -8.40 9.04 2.45
N ASN A 143 -8.08 7.84 1.99
CA ASN A 143 -7.01 7.63 1.02
C ASN A 143 -7.58 6.87 -0.19
N TRP A 144 -7.20 7.27 -1.38
CA TRP A 144 -7.57 6.60 -2.62
C TRP A 144 -6.33 5.93 -3.21
N SER A 145 -6.47 4.65 -3.50
CA SER A 145 -5.42 3.85 -4.13
C SER A 145 -5.95 3.21 -5.42
N GLN A 146 -5.16 3.30 -6.48
CA GLN A 146 -5.42 2.53 -7.70
C GLN A 146 -5.06 1.07 -7.49
N ASN A 147 -5.83 0.13 -8.04
CA ASN A 147 -5.60 -1.30 -7.86
C ASN A 147 -5.30 -2.01 -9.20
N ASP A 148 -4.40 -1.45 -9.99
CA ASP A 148 -3.92 -2.07 -11.21
C ASP A 148 -2.50 -2.60 -10.99
N THR A 149 -2.30 -3.89 -11.27
CA THR A 149 -1.04 -4.60 -11.01
C THR A 149 -0.29 -4.98 -12.28
N GLU A 150 -0.79 -4.61 -13.45
CA GLU A 150 -0.13 -4.87 -14.72
C GLU A 150 1.24 -4.19 -14.75
N GLU A 151 2.17 -4.80 -15.46
CA GLU A 151 3.49 -4.22 -15.65
C GLU A 151 3.41 -2.96 -16.50
N ALA A 152 3.96 -1.87 -15.99
CA ALA A 152 4.03 -0.62 -16.72
C ALA A 152 4.82 -0.78 -18.03
N PRO A 153 4.42 -0.12 -19.14
CA PRO A 153 5.07 -0.26 -20.44
C PRO A 153 6.53 0.17 -20.48
N SER A 154 6.98 0.90 -19.48
CA SER A 154 8.32 1.45 -19.38
C SER A 154 8.73 1.68 -17.94
N THR A 155 10.05 1.65 -17.68
CA THR A 155 10.63 2.04 -16.40
C THR A 155 10.65 3.56 -16.16
N ARG A 156 10.15 4.36 -17.10
CA ARG A 156 9.98 5.81 -16.92
C ARG A 156 8.81 6.12 -16.01
N SER A 157 8.75 7.35 -15.52
CA SER A 157 7.59 7.84 -14.78
C SER A 157 6.29 7.61 -15.55
N PRO A 158 5.20 7.19 -14.90
CA PRO A 158 3.92 6.92 -15.53
C PRO A 158 3.42 8.09 -16.36
N GLN A 159 2.75 7.76 -17.46
CA GLN A 159 2.10 8.73 -18.33
C GLN A 159 0.60 8.47 -18.34
N ALA A 160 -0.19 9.53 -18.39
CA ALA A 160 -1.65 9.44 -18.34
C ALA A 160 -2.29 8.71 -19.52
N ASP A 161 -1.55 8.52 -20.61
CA ASP A 161 -1.98 7.83 -21.83
C ASP A 161 -1.56 6.34 -21.88
N TRP A 162 -0.90 5.84 -20.84
CA TRP A 162 -0.61 4.42 -20.75
C TRP A 162 -1.88 3.60 -20.54
N SER A 163 -1.93 2.43 -21.17
CA SER A 163 -3.06 1.49 -21.08
C SER A 163 -2.87 0.40 -20.04
N GLN A 164 -1.72 0.37 -19.38
CA GLN A 164 -1.34 -0.66 -18.40
C GLN A 164 -0.55 -0.07 -17.25
N GLY A 165 -0.59 -0.77 -16.13
CA GLY A 165 0.12 -0.41 -14.90
C GLY A 165 -0.59 0.63 -14.07
N PRO A 166 -0.20 0.79 -12.81
CA PRO A 166 -0.69 1.85 -11.96
C PRO A 166 -0.19 3.21 -12.45
N LEU A 167 -1.08 4.18 -12.56
CA LEU A 167 -0.81 5.54 -13.04
C LEU A 167 -0.88 6.58 -11.92
N TYR A 168 -1.67 6.30 -10.90
CA TYR A 168 -1.95 7.23 -9.81
C TYR A 168 -1.33 6.70 -8.51
N ARG A 169 -0.64 7.57 -7.80
CA ARG A 169 -0.14 7.24 -6.48
C ARG A 169 -1.16 7.63 -5.41
N SER A 170 -1.16 6.89 -4.32
CA SER A 170 -1.84 7.29 -3.10
C SER A 170 -1.13 8.49 -2.48
N LEU A 171 -1.90 9.35 -1.82
CA LEU A 171 -1.38 10.45 -1.03
C LEU A 171 -1.80 10.24 0.42
N LEU A 172 -1.09 10.85 1.34
CA LEU A 172 -1.50 10.85 2.76
C LEU A 172 -2.92 11.41 2.90
N PRO A 173 -3.76 10.75 3.70
CA PRO A 173 -5.14 11.18 3.94
C PRO A 173 -5.24 12.49 4.72
#